data_e3d1a7e80cac40a19556c913414377ae
#
_entry.id   e3d1a7e80cac40a19556c913414377ae
#
_cell.length_a   1.000
_cell.length_b   1.000
_cell.length_c   1.000
_cell.angle_alpha   90.00
_cell.angle_beta   90.00
_cell.angle_gamma   90.00
#
_symmetry.space_group_name_H-M   'P 1'
#
loop_
_entity.id
_entity.type
_entity.pdbx_description
1 polymer ?
#
loop_
_entity_poly.entity_id
_entity_poly.type
_entity_poly.pdbx_seq_one_letter_code
_entity_poly.pdbx_strand_id
1 'polypeptide(L)'
;INIHNMTLKISAGVPQGSVLGPHLWNIIYDEVFRLKIPGVNFIGFADDLSLVVTADSFSETERRANEVLKAVDKWMTENKVELALQKTEAIILHGPRKRERINVKIRDTEIQTVKQLKYLGIIFDQNITFTPHVKYIASRAGDAIAKLSRLMPNTRGPYTNIRRQILNGVANSILLYAVPVWKKAIRTARNKAILESTQRKSLLRVSSAYRTVSGAALQVLTAEPPMELLVTERAAIHERAKVEVITREIRAEEREKTMDTWQGR
;
A
#
# COMPACT_ATOMS: atom_id res chain seq x y z
N ILE A 1 30.39 -37.58 2.96
CA ILE A 1 29.87 -36.55 2.03
C ILE A 1 30.91 -35.44 2.06
N ASN A 2 31.82 -35.41 1.05
CA ASN A 2 32.79 -34.33 0.89
C ASN A 2 32.06 -33.06 0.41
N ILE A 3 31.86 -32.12 1.30
CA ILE A 3 31.44 -30.76 0.94
C ILE A 3 32.74 -30.05 0.53
N HIS A 4 32.94 -29.88 -0.77
CA HIS A 4 34.00 -29.02 -1.28
C HIS A 4 33.75 -27.59 -0.74
N ASN A 5 34.73 -27.06 0.01
CA ASN A 5 34.77 -25.65 0.42
C ASN A 5 34.88 -24.77 -0.86
N MET A 6 33.76 -24.41 -1.44
CA MET A 6 33.72 -23.34 -2.45
C MET A 6 33.82 -22.01 -1.73
N THR A 7 34.96 -21.37 -1.79
CA THR A 7 35.15 -19.99 -1.32
C THR A 7 34.67 -19.06 -2.42
N LEU A 8 33.47 -18.53 -2.28
CA LEU A 8 32.98 -17.47 -3.16
C LEU A 8 33.55 -16.13 -2.69
N LYS A 9 34.30 -15.46 -3.54
CA LYS A 9 34.74 -14.08 -3.29
C LYS A 9 33.53 -13.16 -3.49
N ILE A 10 33.04 -12.60 -2.39
CA ILE A 10 32.01 -11.57 -2.43
C ILE A 10 32.72 -10.23 -2.68
N SER A 11 32.47 -9.62 -3.83
CA SER A 11 33.05 -8.33 -4.23
C SER A 11 32.18 -7.14 -3.90
N ALA A 12 30.87 -7.35 -3.65
CA ALA A 12 29.90 -6.31 -3.28
C ALA A 12 28.67 -6.94 -2.62
N GLY A 13 27.88 -6.12 -1.92
CA GLY A 13 26.63 -6.51 -1.29
C GLY A 13 26.81 -7.08 0.12
N VAL A 14 25.68 -7.44 0.73
CA VAL A 14 25.61 -8.01 2.07
C VAL A 14 24.97 -9.39 2.00
N PRO A 15 25.47 -10.41 2.72
CA PRO A 15 24.87 -11.74 2.71
C PRO A 15 23.40 -11.69 3.11
N GLN A 16 22.52 -12.16 2.26
CA GLN A 16 21.09 -12.21 2.52
C GLN A 16 20.82 -13.14 3.72
N GLY A 17 20.06 -12.65 4.71
CA GLY A 17 19.78 -13.37 5.94
C GLY A 17 20.81 -13.17 7.07
N SER A 18 21.86 -12.35 6.86
CA SER A 18 22.77 -11.97 7.96
C SER A 18 22.12 -11.00 8.92
N VAL A 19 22.46 -11.07 10.20
CA VAL A 19 21.94 -10.16 11.25
C VAL A 19 22.39 -8.72 11.02
N LEU A 20 23.62 -8.53 10.55
CA LEU A 20 24.20 -7.20 10.29
C LEU A 20 23.80 -6.61 8.93
N GLY A 21 23.31 -7.44 8.00
CA GLY A 21 22.99 -7.01 6.63
C GLY A 21 22.11 -5.77 6.56
N PRO A 22 20.93 -5.76 7.21
CA PRO A 22 20.04 -4.60 7.19
C PRO A 22 20.66 -3.33 7.80
N HIS A 23 21.48 -3.46 8.84
CA HIS A 23 22.16 -2.32 9.46
C HIS A 23 23.22 -1.72 8.54
N LEU A 24 24.06 -2.55 7.94
CA LEU A 24 25.08 -2.10 6.99
C LEU A 24 24.45 -1.46 5.75
N TRP A 25 23.36 -2.04 5.24
CA TRP A 25 22.59 -1.45 4.16
C TRP A 25 22.08 -0.07 4.53
N ASN A 26 21.45 0.09 5.69
CA ASN A 26 20.92 1.38 6.14
C ASN A 26 22.02 2.43 6.29
N ILE A 27 23.20 2.06 6.81
CA ILE A 27 24.33 2.99 6.97
C ILE A 27 24.81 3.53 5.61
N ILE A 28 25.01 2.64 4.64
CA ILE A 28 25.45 3.04 3.30
C ILE A 28 24.33 3.83 2.61
N TYR A 29 23.08 3.33 2.69
CA TYR A 29 21.96 3.92 1.97
C TYR A 29 21.53 5.27 2.54
N ASP A 30 21.85 5.58 3.83
CA ASP A 30 21.59 6.88 4.44
C ASP A 30 22.33 8.03 3.70
N GLU A 31 23.43 7.74 3.04
CA GLU A 31 24.18 8.75 2.29
C GLU A 31 23.39 9.30 1.10
N VAL A 32 22.51 8.50 0.47
CA VAL A 32 21.69 8.96 -0.65
C VAL A 32 20.73 10.07 -0.23
N PHE A 33 20.27 10.04 1.03
CA PHE A 33 19.37 11.07 1.58
C PHE A 33 20.11 12.40 1.91
N ARG A 34 21.44 12.38 1.89
CA ARG A 34 22.28 13.59 2.06
C ARG A 34 22.46 14.37 0.78
N LEU A 35 22.01 13.81 -0.36
CA LEU A 35 21.95 14.51 -1.64
C LEU A 35 20.87 15.60 -1.57
N LYS A 36 21.22 16.80 -1.04
CA LYS A 36 20.28 17.91 -0.91
C LYS A 36 20.10 18.63 -2.24
N ILE A 37 18.98 18.37 -2.90
CA ILE A 37 18.59 19.07 -4.14
C ILE A 37 17.31 19.87 -3.86
N PRO A 38 17.30 21.19 -4.11
CA PRO A 38 16.14 22.03 -3.85
C PRO A 38 14.89 21.54 -4.58
N GLY A 39 13.77 21.43 -3.85
CA GLY A 39 12.50 20.96 -4.40
C GLY A 39 12.42 19.45 -4.65
N VAL A 40 13.37 18.65 -4.11
CA VAL A 40 13.35 17.19 -4.18
C VAL A 40 13.34 16.59 -2.79
N ASN A 41 12.37 15.70 -2.53
CA ASN A 41 12.31 14.92 -1.31
C ASN A 41 12.61 13.47 -1.62
N PHE A 42 13.51 12.88 -0.85
CA PHE A 42 13.90 11.47 -0.93
C PHE A 42 13.08 10.66 0.09
N ILE A 43 12.50 9.57 -0.34
CA ILE A 43 11.77 8.63 0.52
C ILE A 43 12.29 7.23 0.20
N GLY A 44 12.88 6.56 1.19
CA GLY A 44 13.39 5.20 1.06
C GLY A 44 12.61 4.21 1.91
N PHE A 45 12.42 3.04 1.40
CA PHE A 45 11.88 1.89 2.11
C PHE A 45 12.61 0.63 1.66
N ALA A 46 13.46 0.10 2.51
CA ALA A 46 14.39 -0.99 2.18
C ALA A 46 15.27 -0.62 0.97
N ASP A 47 15.12 -1.34 -0.13
CA ASP A 47 15.80 -1.12 -1.41
C ASP A 47 15.04 -0.17 -2.37
N ASP A 48 13.77 0.13 -2.05
CA ASP A 48 12.96 1.05 -2.86
C ASP A 48 13.29 2.51 -2.55
N LEU A 49 13.67 3.27 -3.59
CA LEU A 49 13.88 4.71 -3.52
C LEU A 49 12.78 5.44 -4.30
N SER A 50 12.11 6.36 -3.66
CA SER A 50 11.13 7.25 -4.28
C SER A 50 11.60 8.70 -4.20
N LEU A 51 11.50 9.42 -5.30
CA LEU A 51 11.87 10.81 -5.43
C LEU A 51 10.60 11.65 -5.68
N VAL A 52 10.31 12.59 -4.79
CA VAL A 52 9.20 13.53 -4.96
C VAL A 52 9.76 14.87 -5.39
N VAL A 53 9.56 15.20 -6.66
CA VAL A 53 10.03 16.46 -7.26
C VAL A 53 8.89 17.46 -7.28
N THR A 54 9.13 18.66 -6.74
CA THR A 54 8.18 19.77 -6.72
C THR A 54 8.75 20.98 -7.44
N ALA A 55 7.99 21.55 -8.38
CA ALA A 55 8.37 22.75 -9.12
C ALA A 55 7.12 23.49 -9.63
N ASP A 56 7.29 24.75 -10.05
CA ASP A 56 6.21 25.61 -10.49
C ASP A 56 5.85 25.41 -12.00
N SER A 57 6.72 24.72 -12.76
CA SER A 57 6.50 24.43 -14.19
C SER A 57 6.94 23.01 -14.56
N PHE A 58 6.42 22.50 -15.68
CA PHE A 58 6.83 21.20 -16.21
C PHE A 58 8.30 21.18 -16.65
N SER A 59 8.78 22.26 -17.24
CA SER A 59 10.19 22.39 -17.66
C SER A 59 11.13 22.34 -16.45
N GLU A 60 10.79 23.02 -15.36
CA GLU A 60 11.57 23.00 -14.13
C GLU A 60 11.47 21.63 -13.43
N THR A 61 10.30 20.97 -13.46
CA THR A 61 10.13 19.60 -12.95
C THR A 61 11.03 18.62 -13.69
N GLU A 62 11.07 18.71 -15.03
CA GLU A 62 11.94 17.89 -15.87
C GLU A 62 13.43 18.13 -15.57
N ARG A 63 13.84 19.38 -15.48
CA ARG A 63 15.22 19.75 -15.14
C ARG A 63 15.63 19.16 -13.78
N ARG A 64 14.84 19.40 -12.73
CA ARG A 64 15.12 18.89 -11.38
C ARG A 64 15.11 17.37 -11.32
N ALA A 65 14.14 16.73 -12.00
CA ALA A 65 14.07 15.27 -12.05
C ALA A 65 15.33 14.68 -12.69
N ASN A 66 15.77 15.22 -13.80
CA ASN A 66 16.98 14.76 -14.48
C ASN A 66 18.25 15.05 -13.66
N GLU A 67 18.31 16.18 -12.96
CA GLU A 67 19.43 16.53 -12.07
C GLU A 67 19.54 15.55 -10.89
N VAL A 68 18.43 15.27 -10.18
CA VAL A 68 18.45 14.34 -9.07
C VAL A 68 18.73 12.90 -9.50
N LEU A 69 18.18 12.47 -10.63
CA LEU A 69 18.43 11.12 -11.16
C LEU A 69 19.88 10.93 -11.54
N LYS A 70 20.52 11.96 -12.12
CA LYS A 70 21.96 11.95 -12.42
C LYS A 70 22.81 11.88 -11.15
N ALA A 71 22.43 12.61 -10.09
CA ALA A 71 23.13 12.56 -8.81
C ALA A 71 22.98 11.19 -8.12
N VAL A 72 21.77 10.62 -8.14
CA VAL A 72 21.50 9.27 -7.60
C VAL A 72 22.28 8.20 -8.39
N ASP A 73 22.25 8.24 -9.71
CA ASP A 73 22.97 7.29 -10.56
C ASP A 73 24.49 7.34 -10.33
N LYS A 74 25.04 8.53 -10.18
CA LYS A 74 26.44 8.73 -9.81
C LYS A 74 26.76 8.08 -8.46
N TRP A 75 25.95 8.37 -7.43
CA TRP A 75 26.11 7.79 -6.10
C TRP A 75 26.01 6.26 -6.12
N MET A 76 25.01 5.71 -6.83
CA MET A 76 24.83 4.27 -6.99
C MET A 76 26.07 3.61 -7.62
N THR A 77 26.61 4.23 -8.69
CA THR A 77 27.80 3.73 -9.38
C THR A 77 29.03 3.75 -8.48
N GLU A 78 29.27 4.83 -7.74
CA GLU A 78 30.39 4.99 -6.81
C GLU A 78 30.31 3.95 -5.66
N ASN A 79 29.12 3.62 -5.19
CA ASN A 79 28.89 2.65 -4.13
C ASN A 79 28.65 1.22 -4.63
N LYS A 80 28.83 0.95 -5.92
CA LYS A 80 28.64 -0.36 -6.56
C LYS A 80 27.23 -0.94 -6.33
N VAL A 81 26.24 -0.07 -6.28
CA VAL A 81 24.81 -0.41 -6.23
C VAL A 81 24.24 -0.27 -7.63
N GLU A 82 23.51 -1.27 -8.09
CA GLU A 82 22.91 -1.25 -9.44
C GLU A 82 21.47 -0.74 -9.41
N LEU A 83 21.16 0.22 -10.29
CA LEU A 83 19.83 0.77 -10.43
C LEU A 83 19.02 -0.07 -11.42
N ALA A 84 17.85 -0.57 -10.99
CA ALA A 84 16.96 -1.36 -11.83
C ALA A 84 16.15 -0.46 -12.79
N LEU A 85 16.77 0.03 -13.86
CA LEU A 85 16.16 0.97 -14.81
C LEU A 85 14.83 0.47 -15.38
N GLN A 86 14.72 -0.84 -15.64
CA GLN A 86 13.52 -1.49 -16.17
C GLN A 86 12.31 -1.46 -15.23
N LYS A 87 12.55 -1.24 -13.92
CA LYS A 87 11.52 -1.15 -12.88
C LYS A 87 11.25 0.29 -12.46
N THR A 88 12.03 1.24 -12.98
CA THR A 88 11.89 2.66 -12.65
C THR A 88 10.74 3.26 -13.43
N GLU A 89 9.78 3.83 -12.74
CA GLU A 89 8.60 4.46 -13.30
C GLU A 89 8.45 5.88 -12.73
N ALA A 90 7.83 6.76 -13.49
CA ALA A 90 7.52 8.12 -13.06
C ALA A 90 6.03 8.42 -13.23
N ILE A 91 5.46 9.22 -12.32
CA ILE A 91 4.07 9.67 -12.39
C ILE A 91 3.97 11.15 -12.05
N ILE A 92 3.15 11.88 -12.80
CA ILE A 92 2.83 13.28 -12.49
C ILE A 92 1.55 13.28 -11.66
N LEU A 93 1.65 13.60 -10.35
CA LEU A 93 0.52 13.55 -9.40
C LEU A 93 -0.29 14.85 -9.33
N HIS A 94 0.30 15.98 -9.72
CA HIS A 94 -0.34 17.29 -9.68
C HIS A 94 0.01 18.08 -10.94
N GLY A 95 -0.88 18.98 -11.37
CA GLY A 95 -0.64 19.82 -12.53
C GLY A 95 -1.94 20.17 -13.27
N PRO A 96 -1.88 20.99 -14.32
CA PRO A 96 -3.04 21.36 -15.13
C PRO A 96 -3.68 20.12 -15.79
N ARG A 97 -4.96 20.27 -16.21
CA ARG A 97 -5.70 19.17 -16.86
C ARG A 97 -5.00 18.64 -18.11
N LYS A 98 -4.39 19.51 -18.90
CA LYS A 98 -3.54 19.14 -20.03
C LYS A 98 -2.11 18.99 -19.50
N ARG A 99 -1.72 17.75 -19.24
CA ARG A 99 -0.37 17.44 -18.77
C ARG A 99 0.58 17.37 -19.94
N GLU A 100 1.66 18.13 -19.85
CA GLU A 100 2.77 18.02 -20.78
C GLU A 100 3.54 16.73 -20.51
N ARG A 101 4.16 16.18 -21.55
CA ARG A 101 5.10 15.09 -21.38
C ARG A 101 6.40 15.67 -20.85
N ILE A 102 6.91 15.12 -19.77
CA ILE A 102 8.25 15.41 -19.28
C ILE A 102 9.17 14.29 -19.72
N ASN A 103 10.36 14.67 -20.16
CA ASN A 103 11.37 13.73 -20.63
C ASN A 103 12.36 13.44 -19.49
N VAL A 104 12.09 12.40 -18.74
CA VAL A 104 12.92 11.96 -17.61
C VAL A 104 13.89 10.88 -18.13
N LYS A 105 15.19 11.06 -17.88
CA LYS A 105 16.24 10.14 -18.36
C LYS A 105 17.19 9.72 -17.26
N ILE A 106 17.61 8.47 -17.31
CA ILE A 106 18.71 7.94 -16.50
C ILE A 106 19.68 7.31 -17.47
N ARG A 107 20.91 7.84 -17.56
CA ARG A 107 21.88 7.48 -18.60
C ARG A 107 21.23 7.67 -19.99
N ASP A 108 21.24 6.64 -20.82
CA ASP A 108 20.63 6.63 -22.15
C ASP A 108 19.18 6.12 -22.17
N THR A 109 18.64 5.78 -20.99
CA THR A 109 17.28 5.21 -20.86
C THR A 109 16.26 6.30 -20.53
N GLU A 110 15.24 6.43 -21.37
CA GLU A 110 14.10 7.31 -21.13
C GLU A 110 13.10 6.63 -20.19
N ILE A 111 12.75 7.29 -19.09
CA ILE A 111 11.74 6.85 -18.13
C ILE A 111 10.39 7.42 -18.54
N GLN A 112 9.49 6.55 -18.97
CA GLN A 112 8.16 6.97 -19.37
C GLN A 112 7.30 7.33 -18.17
N THR A 113 6.54 8.43 -18.30
CA THR A 113 5.52 8.77 -17.29
C THR A 113 4.29 7.92 -17.46
N VAL A 114 3.86 7.29 -16.37
CA VAL A 114 2.68 6.40 -16.33
C VAL A 114 1.46 7.12 -15.75
N LYS A 115 0.26 6.64 -16.10
CA LYS A 115 -0.99 7.17 -15.52
C LYS A 115 -1.31 6.61 -14.14
N GLN A 116 -0.75 5.47 -13.81
CA GLN A 116 -0.90 4.78 -12.54
C GLN A 116 0.44 4.13 -12.17
N LEU A 117 0.85 4.29 -10.93
CA LEU A 117 2.08 3.75 -10.39
C LEU A 117 1.78 2.99 -9.09
N LYS A 118 2.37 1.81 -8.94
CA LYS A 118 2.25 1.02 -7.72
C LYS A 118 3.48 1.21 -6.86
N TYR A 119 3.30 1.82 -5.68
CA TYR A 119 4.37 2.02 -4.69
C TYR A 119 3.93 1.48 -3.33
N LEU A 120 4.76 0.66 -2.70
CA LEU A 120 4.51 0.00 -1.41
C LEU A 120 3.10 -0.62 -1.30
N GLY A 121 2.65 -1.27 -2.37
CA GLY A 121 1.35 -1.93 -2.39
C GLY A 121 0.15 -1.02 -2.67
N ILE A 122 0.34 0.29 -2.79
CA ILE A 122 -0.69 1.28 -3.10
C ILE A 122 -0.60 1.67 -4.58
N ILE A 123 -1.73 1.78 -5.26
CA ILE A 123 -1.79 2.29 -6.64
C ILE A 123 -2.13 3.78 -6.57
N PHE A 124 -1.18 4.61 -6.94
CA PHE A 124 -1.37 6.03 -7.16
C PHE A 124 -1.87 6.27 -8.59
N ASP A 125 -2.86 7.12 -8.73
CA ASP A 125 -3.31 7.62 -10.01
C ASP A 125 -3.02 9.12 -10.12
N GLN A 126 -2.82 9.61 -11.32
CA GLN A 126 -2.44 11.00 -11.59
C GLN A 126 -3.35 12.06 -10.92
N ASN A 127 -4.60 11.73 -10.63
CA ASN A 127 -5.57 12.63 -10.00
C ASN A 127 -5.72 12.38 -8.50
N ILE A 128 -4.95 11.45 -7.93
CA ILE A 128 -4.99 11.07 -6.51
C ILE A 128 -6.43 10.72 -6.07
N THR A 129 -7.18 10.08 -6.97
CA THR A 129 -8.55 9.61 -6.67
C THR A 129 -8.56 8.30 -5.92
N PHE A 130 -7.47 7.52 -6.02
CA PHE A 130 -7.31 6.16 -5.50
C PHE A 130 -8.41 5.18 -5.94
N THR A 131 -9.22 5.53 -6.95
CA THR A 131 -10.22 4.61 -7.51
C THR A 131 -9.59 3.33 -8.09
N PRO A 132 -8.44 3.39 -8.81
CA PRO A 132 -7.73 2.20 -9.23
C PRO A 132 -7.25 1.34 -8.06
N HIS A 133 -6.78 1.96 -6.98
CA HIS A 133 -6.37 1.27 -5.76
C HIS A 133 -7.54 0.54 -5.10
N VAL A 134 -8.68 1.22 -4.92
CA VAL A 134 -9.90 0.61 -4.34
C VAL A 134 -10.33 -0.62 -5.15
N LYS A 135 -10.33 -0.54 -6.48
CA LYS A 135 -10.62 -1.69 -7.35
C LYS A 135 -9.62 -2.83 -7.16
N TYR A 136 -8.34 -2.50 -7.07
CA TYR A 136 -7.27 -3.47 -6.88
C TYR A 136 -7.40 -4.24 -5.56
N ILE A 137 -7.58 -3.53 -4.43
CA ILE A 137 -7.75 -4.19 -3.11
C ILE A 137 -9.05 -5.00 -3.06
N ALA A 138 -10.13 -4.49 -3.66
CA ALA A 138 -11.41 -5.21 -3.75
C ALA A 138 -11.29 -6.51 -4.54
N SER A 139 -10.57 -6.51 -5.67
CA SER A 139 -10.28 -7.73 -6.44
C SER A 139 -9.47 -8.72 -5.60
N ARG A 140 -8.35 -8.27 -5.00
CA ARG A 140 -7.51 -9.14 -4.17
C ARG A 140 -8.26 -9.74 -2.98
N ALA A 141 -9.08 -8.94 -2.29
CA ALA A 141 -9.91 -9.43 -1.19
C ALA A 141 -10.95 -10.43 -1.70
N GLY A 142 -11.59 -10.15 -2.84
CA GLY A 142 -12.53 -11.05 -3.48
C GLY A 142 -11.93 -12.43 -3.82
N ASP A 143 -10.72 -12.44 -4.38
CA ASP A 143 -9.97 -13.66 -4.70
C ASP A 143 -9.59 -14.44 -3.44
N ALA A 144 -9.14 -13.75 -2.39
CA ALA A 144 -8.82 -14.37 -1.10
C ALA A 144 -10.06 -14.99 -0.45
N ILE A 145 -11.18 -14.26 -0.43
CA ILE A 145 -12.47 -14.77 0.08
C ILE A 145 -12.92 -16.00 -0.71
N ALA A 146 -12.79 -15.98 -2.05
CA ALA A 146 -13.18 -17.11 -2.89
C ALA A 146 -12.33 -18.36 -2.62
N LYS A 147 -11.00 -18.19 -2.48
CA LYS A 147 -10.07 -19.28 -2.14
C LYS A 147 -10.37 -19.86 -0.76
N LEU A 148 -10.50 -19.03 0.26
CA LEU A 148 -10.80 -19.45 1.63
C LEU A 148 -12.18 -20.11 1.74
N SER A 149 -13.17 -19.64 0.96
CA SER A 149 -14.51 -20.22 0.95
C SER A 149 -14.53 -21.68 0.41
N ARG A 150 -13.59 -22.06 -0.43
CA ARG A 150 -13.44 -23.44 -0.89
C ARG A 150 -12.90 -24.35 0.20
N LEU A 151 -12.04 -23.82 1.07
CA LEU A 151 -11.46 -24.55 2.19
C LEU A 151 -12.42 -24.63 3.39
N MET A 152 -13.40 -23.74 3.46
CA MET A 152 -14.36 -23.63 4.55
C MET A 152 -15.81 -23.74 4.03
N PRO A 153 -16.29 -24.95 3.69
CA PRO A 153 -17.66 -25.15 3.21
C PRO A 153 -18.69 -24.82 4.31
N ASN A 154 -19.90 -24.40 3.88
CA ASN A 154 -20.97 -24.05 4.82
C ASN A 154 -21.50 -25.26 5.58
N THR A 155 -21.46 -26.44 4.95
CA THR A 155 -21.86 -27.73 5.55
C THR A 155 -20.61 -28.51 5.92
N ARG A 156 -20.56 -29.04 7.14
CA ARG A 156 -19.38 -29.79 7.66
C ARG A 156 -18.08 -29.00 7.71
N GLY A 157 -18.15 -27.65 7.61
CA GLY A 157 -17.00 -26.75 7.75
C GLY A 157 -16.82 -26.24 9.19
N PRO A 158 -15.85 -25.32 9.43
CA PRO A 158 -15.63 -24.72 10.71
C PRO A 158 -16.84 -23.97 11.26
N TYR A 159 -16.93 -23.82 12.57
CA TYR A 159 -17.99 -23.03 13.22
C TYR A 159 -17.99 -21.58 12.74
N THR A 160 -19.15 -20.91 12.81
CA THR A 160 -19.36 -19.54 12.32
C THR A 160 -18.38 -18.54 12.91
N ASN A 161 -18.05 -18.65 14.19
CA ASN A 161 -17.06 -17.77 14.84
C ASN A 161 -15.65 -17.91 14.24
N ILE A 162 -15.21 -19.14 13.95
CA ILE A 162 -13.90 -19.41 13.33
C ILE A 162 -13.89 -18.86 11.89
N ARG A 163 -14.97 -19.14 11.13
CA ARG A 163 -15.13 -18.58 9.78
C ARG A 163 -15.10 -17.07 9.79
N ARG A 164 -15.77 -16.43 10.76
CA ARG A 164 -15.77 -14.98 10.95
C ARG A 164 -14.35 -14.45 11.18
N GLN A 165 -13.62 -15.04 12.11
CA GLN A 165 -12.25 -14.61 12.42
C GLN A 165 -11.33 -14.71 11.20
N ILE A 166 -11.38 -15.81 10.47
CA ILE A 166 -10.51 -16.04 9.32
C ILE A 166 -10.94 -15.19 8.12
N LEU A 167 -12.20 -15.31 7.68
CA LEU A 167 -12.67 -14.63 6.46
C LEU A 167 -12.67 -13.11 6.61
N ASN A 168 -13.23 -12.58 7.70
CA ASN A 168 -13.24 -11.13 7.92
C ASN A 168 -11.85 -10.61 8.26
N GLY A 169 -11.05 -11.37 9.01
CA GLY A 169 -9.67 -11.00 9.31
C GLY A 169 -8.83 -10.84 8.03
N VAL A 170 -8.87 -11.81 7.13
CA VAL A 170 -8.16 -11.75 5.84
C VAL A 170 -8.75 -10.67 4.93
N ALA A 171 -10.07 -10.59 4.80
CA ALA A 171 -10.72 -9.59 3.96
C ALA A 171 -10.37 -8.16 4.45
N ASN A 172 -10.51 -7.91 5.74
CA ASN A 172 -10.22 -6.60 6.34
C ASN A 172 -8.73 -6.24 6.29
N SER A 173 -7.81 -7.21 6.43
CA SER A 173 -6.38 -6.94 6.30
C SER A 173 -6.01 -6.43 4.90
N ILE A 174 -6.67 -6.94 3.86
CA ILE A 174 -6.47 -6.51 2.48
C ILE A 174 -7.19 -5.19 2.21
N LEU A 175 -8.48 -5.08 2.57
CA LEU A 175 -9.32 -3.92 2.28
C LEU A 175 -8.90 -2.67 3.07
N LEU A 176 -8.37 -2.83 4.29
CA LEU A 176 -7.96 -1.74 5.17
C LEU A 176 -6.45 -1.45 5.14
N TYR A 177 -5.72 -2.09 4.21
CA TYR A 177 -4.30 -1.81 4.06
C TYR A 177 -4.07 -0.35 3.67
N ALA A 178 -3.16 0.31 4.38
CA ALA A 178 -2.74 1.70 4.14
C ALA A 178 -3.91 2.72 4.03
N VAL A 179 -5.02 2.49 4.72
CA VAL A 179 -6.20 3.39 4.76
C VAL A 179 -5.84 4.86 4.93
N PRO A 180 -4.90 5.26 5.79
CA PRO A 180 -4.57 6.68 5.98
C PRO A 180 -4.22 7.42 4.68
N VAL A 181 -3.64 6.74 3.70
CA VAL A 181 -3.26 7.33 2.41
C VAL A 181 -4.47 7.56 1.52
N TRP A 182 -5.37 6.59 1.44
CA TRP A 182 -6.50 6.62 0.49
C TRP A 182 -7.88 6.84 1.12
N LYS A 183 -7.97 7.11 2.44
CA LYS A 183 -9.25 7.31 3.16
C LYS A 183 -10.22 8.27 2.48
N LYS A 184 -9.71 9.30 1.79
CA LYS A 184 -10.54 10.26 1.07
C LYS A 184 -11.31 9.63 -0.10
N ALA A 185 -10.83 8.53 -0.65
CA ALA A 185 -11.47 7.85 -1.78
C ALA A 185 -12.86 7.29 -1.44
N ILE A 186 -13.14 6.99 -0.16
CA ILE A 186 -14.42 6.45 0.27
C ILE A 186 -15.57 7.47 0.18
N ARG A 187 -15.27 8.76 0.07
CA ARG A 187 -16.28 9.82 -0.14
C ARG A 187 -16.99 9.68 -1.48
N THR A 188 -16.38 9.00 -2.43
CA THR A 188 -16.97 8.73 -3.73
C THR A 188 -17.94 7.56 -3.61
N ALA A 189 -19.22 7.76 -3.94
CA ALA A 189 -20.26 6.71 -3.87
C ALA A 189 -19.86 5.42 -4.59
N ARG A 190 -19.19 5.55 -5.76
CA ARG A 190 -18.66 4.41 -6.51
C ARG A 190 -17.66 3.59 -5.72
N ASN A 191 -16.69 4.22 -5.07
CA ASN A 191 -15.66 3.52 -4.31
C ASN A 191 -16.26 2.88 -3.05
N LYS A 192 -17.18 3.57 -2.39
CA LYS A 192 -17.94 3.03 -1.26
C LYS A 192 -18.68 1.76 -1.66
N ALA A 193 -19.43 1.79 -2.76
CA ALA A 193 -20.18 0.64 -3.28
C ALA A 193 -19.27 -0.57 -3.61
N ILE A 194 -18.07 -0.32 -4.17
CA ILE A 194 -17.09 -1.39 -4.46
C ILE A 194 -16.65 -2.08 -3.16
N LEU A 195 -16.30 -1.30 -2.13
CA LEU A 195 -15.84 -1.84 -0.84
C LEU A 195 -16.96 -2.58 -0.12
N GLU A 196 -18.16 -2.02 -0.06
CA GLU A 196 -19.34 -2.64 0.55
C GLU A 196 -19.74 -3.94 -0.16
N SER A 197 -19.72 -3.96 -1.48
CA SER A 197 -19.97 -5.16 -2.27
C SER A 197 -18.96 -6.27 -1.96
N THR A 198 -17.69 -5.90 -1.76
CA THR A 198 -16.63 -6.87 -1.43
C THR A 198 -16.79 -7.37 0.00
N GLN A 199 -17.04 -6.49 0.96
CA GLN A 199 -17.35 -6.86 2.35
C GLN A 199 -18.54 -7.85 2.39
N ARG A 200 -19.62 -7.54 1.68
CA ARG A 200 -20.80 -8.39 1.60
C ARG A 200 -20.48 -9.82 1.16
N LYS A 201 -19.51 -10.03 0.27
CA LYS A 201 -19.08 -11.39 -0.14
C LYS A 201 -18.52 -12.18 1.04
N SER A 202 -17.73 -11.55 1.90
CA SER A 202 -17.21 -12.16 3.13
C SER A 202 -18.34 -12.48 4.11
N LEU A 203 -19.21 -11.50 4.37
CA LEU A 203 -20.30 -11.64 5.36
C LEU A 203 -21.31 -12.73 4.98
N LEU A 204 -21.62 -12.91 3.69
CA LEU A 204 -22.43 -14.02 3.19
C LEU A 204 -21.82 -15.39 3.52
N ARG A 205 -20.50 -15.51 3.43
CA ARG A 205 -19.79 -16.76 3.75
C ARG A 205 -19.71 -17.01 5.24
N VAL A 206 -19.49 -15.94 6.04
CA VAL A 206 -19.47 -16.02 7.48
C VAL A 206 -20.81 -16.48 8.05
N SER A 207 -21.90 -15.84 7.62
CA SER A 207 -23.25 -16.12 8.11
C SER A 207 -23.91 -17.34 7.49
N SER A 208 -23.37 -17.90 6.42
CA SER A 208 -24.02 -18.93 5.57
C SER A 208 -25.41 -18.50 5.07
N ALA A 209 -25.63 -17.20 4.94
CA ALA A 209 -26.92 -16.65 4.53
C ALA A 209 -27.17 -16.79 3.05
N TYR A 210 -28.44 -16.68 2.64
CA TYR A 210 -28.83 -16.64 1.25
C TYR A 210 -28.38 -15.35 0.56
N ARG A 211 -28.12 -15.41 -0.73
CA ARG A 211 -27.67 -14.26 -1.54
C ARG A 211 -28.65 -13.08 -1.57
N THR A 212 -29.91 -13.32 -1.26
CA THR A 212 -30.97 -12.31 -1.20
C THR A 212 -30.91 -11.43 0.05
N VAL A 213 -30.20 -11.86 1.11
CA VAL A 213 -30.09 -11.09 2.36
C VAL A 213 -29.35 -9.78 2.10
N SER A 214 -29.90 -8.67 2.63
CA SER A 214 -29.31 -7.34 2.46
C SER A 214 -27.94 -7.19 3.14
N GLY A 215 -27.12 -6.27 2.65
CA GLY A 215 -25.82 -5.98 3.26
C GLY A 215 -25.92 -5.57 4.72
N ALA A 216 -26.88 -4.70 5.04
CA ALA A 216 -27.13 -4.23 6.42
C ALA A 216 -27.52 -5.39 7.35
N ALA A 217 -28.41 -6.26 6.92
CA ALA A 217 -28.78 -7.45 7.72
C ALA A 217 -27.59 -8.38 7.96
N LEU A 218 -26.73 -8.57 6.95
CA LEU A 218 -25.49 -9.36 7.09
C LEU A 218 -24.52 -8.73 8.08
N GLN A 219 -24.36 -7.42 8.08
CA GLN A 219 -23.52 -6.70 9.03
C GLN A 219 -23.99 -6.94 10.47
N VAL A 220 -25.29 -6.82 10.73
CA VAL A 220 -25.89 -7.11 12.03
C VAL A 220 -25.69 -8.57 12.45
N LEU A 221 -26.04 -9.53 11.57
CA LEU A 221 -25.91 -10.96 11.83
C LEU A 221 -24.47 -11.41 12.13
N THR A 222 -23.50 -10.75 11.53
CA THR A 222 -22.08 -11.05 11.73
C THR A 222 -21.41 -10.15 12.75
N ALA A 223 -22.12 -9.16 13.31
CA ALA A 223 -21.59 -8.09 14.15
C ALA A 223 -20.33 -7.43 13.55
N GLU A 224 -20.38 -7.14 12.23
CA GLU A 224 -19.29 -6.51 11.51
C GLU A 224 -19.74 -5.14 10.99
N PRO A 225 -19.13 -4.03 11.45
CA PRO A 225 -19.51 -2.69 11.03
C PRO A 225 -19.35 -2.47 9.53
N PRO A 226 -20.12 -1.53 8.93
CA PRO A 226 -19.93 -1.12 7.54
C PRO A 226 -18.50 -0.72 7.23
N MET A 227 -18.02 -1.00 6.00
CA MET A 227 -16.65 -0.73 5.59
C MET A 227 -16.25 0.75 5.75
N GLU A 228 -17.18 1.66 5.55
CA GLU A 228 -16.98 3.10 5.76
C GLU A 228 -16.54 3.42 7.20
N LEU A 229 -17.17 2.80 8.18
CA LEU A 229 -16.83 3.00 9.59
C LEU A 229 -15.48 2.37 9.93
N LEU A 230 -15.19 1.19 9.39
CA LEU A 230 -13.88 0.54 9.57
C LEU A 230 -12.74 1.36 8.97
N VAL A 231 -12.95 2.00 7.81
CA VAL A 231 -11.98 2.93 7.22
C VAL A 231 -11.77 4.14 8.12
N THR A 232 -12.83 4.69 8.70
CA THR A 232 -12.76 5.83 9.62
C THR A 232 -12.00 5.46 10.89
N GLU A 233 -12.29 4.32 11.50
CA GLU A 233 -11.61 3.78 12.66
C GLU A 233 -10.10 3.61 12.42
N ARG A 234 -9.72 2.97 11.30
CA ARG A 234 -8.31 2.78 10.96
C ARG A 234 -7.57 4.10 10.76
N ALA A 235 -8.24 5.08 10.15
CA ALA A 235 -7.67 6.40 9.97
C ALA A 235 -7.51 7.14 11.32
N ALA A 236 -8.48 7.05 12.22
CA ALA A 236 -8.41 7.64 13.56
C ALA A 236 -7.25 7.04 14.38
N ILE A 237 -7.13 5.71 14.41
CA ILE A 237 -6.01 5.03 15.07
C ILE A 237 -4.66 5.52 14.54
N HIS A 238 -4.53 5.72 13.22
CA HIS A 238 -3.29 6.22 12.63
C HIS A 238 -2.99 7.67 13.03
N GLU A 239 -4.00 8.55 13.09
CA GLU A 239 -3.80 9.92 13.54
C GLU A 239 -3.34 9.96 15.01
N ARG A 240 -3.94 9.13 15.87
CA ARG A 240 -3.49 8.98 17.26
C ARG A 240 -2.06 8.45 17.36
N ALA A 241 -1.66 7.54 16.48
CA ALA A 241 -0.30 6.98 16.43
C ALA A 241 0.81 8.01 16.16
N LYS A 242 0.47 9.21 15.70
CA LYS A 242 1.43 10.30 15.51
C LYS A 242 1.79 11.01 16.83
N VAL A 243 0.93 10.88 17.83
CA VAL A 243 1.04 11.64 19.09
C VAL A 243 1.33 10.73 20.28
N GLU A 244 0.82 9.49 20.24
CA GLU A 244 0.88 8.54 21.35
C GLU A 244 1.18 7.11 20.88
N VAL A 245 1.71 6.30 21.79
CA VAL A 245 1.92 4.86 21.52
C VAL A 245 0.58 4.15 21.51
N ILE A 246 0.26 3.45 20.42
CA ILE A 246 -1.03 2.77 20.25
C ILE A 246 -1.07 1.50 21.10
N THR A 247 -1.83 1.58 22.20
CA THR A 247 -2.10 0.47 23.09
C THR A 247 -3.35 -0.32 22.66
N ARG A 248 -3.64 -1.41 23.38
CA ARG A 248 -4.86 -2.20 23.18
C ARG A 248 -6.12 -1.40 23.57
N GLU A 249 -6.00 -0.60 24.62
CA GLU A 249 -7.07 0.26 25.13
C GLU A 249 -7.49 1.31 24.09
N ILE A 250 -6.53 1.99 23.47
CA ILE A 250 -6.79 2.98 22.41
C ILE A 250 -7.53 2.34 21.23
N ARG A 251 -7.14 1.12 20.85
CA ARG A 251 -7.85 0.38 19.80
C ARG A 251 -9.27 0.01 20.21
N ALA A 252 -9.49 -0.33 21.47
CA ALA A 252 -10.81 -0.63 22.01
C ALA A 252 -11.70 0.61 22.04
N GLU A 253 -11.19 1.76 22.46
CA GLU A 253 -11.91 3.05 22.43
C GLU A 253 -12.35 3.43 21.01
N GLU A 254 -11.46 3.34 20.03
CA GLU A 254 -11.83 3.65 18.64
C GLU A 254 -12.84 2.64 18.07
N ARG A 255 -12.77 1.39 18.49
CA ARG A 255 -13.79 0.37 18.17
C ARG A 255 -15.13 0.70 18.79
N GLU A 256 -15.17 1.10 20.06
CA GLU A 256 -16.40 1.51 20.77
C GLU A 256 -17.08 2.67 20.06
N LYS A 257 -16.35 3.74 19.75
CA LYS A 257 -16.85 4.87 18.93
C LYS A 257 -17.43 4.42 17.58
N THR A 258 -16.81 3.44 16.95
CA THR A 258 -17.29 2.85 15.71
C THR A 258 -18.64 2.14 15.92
N MET A 259 -18.75 1.37 16.99
CA MET A 259 -19.97 0.65 17.33
C MET A 259 -21.11 1.60 17.69
N ASP A 260 -20.84 2.63 18.50
CA ASP A 260 -21.82 3.66 18.87
C ASP A 260 -22.33 4.41 17.63
N THR A 261 -21.41 4.80 16.73
CA THR A 261 -21.77 5.44 15.47
C THR A 261 -22.63 4.53 14.59
N TRP A 262 -22.38 3.24 14.62
CA TRP A 262 -23.15 2.26 13.87
C TRP A 262 -24.53 2.04 14.46
N GLN A 263 -24.66 1.96 15.79
CA GLN A 263 -25.94 1.80 16.49
C GLN A 263 -26.84 3.01 16.33
N GLY A 264 -26.28 4.20 16.15
CA GLY A 264 -27.03 5.45 15.93
C GLY A 264 -27.53 5.64 14.48
N ARG A 265 -27.30 4.70 13.57
CA ARG A 265 -27.76 4.74 12.17
C ARG A 265 -29.05 3.96 11.96
#